data_0de6fd8a0a2ed3b68a50becd03967e00
#
_entry.id   0de6fd8a0a2ed3b68a50becd03967e00
#
_cell.length_a   1.000
_cell.length_b   1.000
_cell.length_c   1.000
_cell.angle_alpha   90.00
_cell.angle_beta   90.00
_cell.angle_gamma   90.00
#
_symmetry.space_group_name_H-M   'P 1'
#
loop_
_entity.id
_entity.type
_entity.pdbx_description
1 polymer ?
#
loop_
_entity_poly.entity_id
_entity_poly.type
_entity_poly.pdbx_seq_one_letter_code
_entity_poly.pdbx_strand_id
1 'polypeptide(L)'
;MNLLDIGGGFPAPYDDTVRPFPELAAILNRELDRLFPKDVQIIAEPGRFMVATAATAVSKIIGKAVRDAKLCYYIDDGVYHTFSGVIFDHCKYHFAAFKNGPKKVASVFGPTCDALDVISMTETLPDNLEIGDLLYSEKIGAYSAASSTWFNGFPPAKEIGRAHV
;
A
#
# COMPACT_ATOMS: atom_id res chain seq x y z
N MET A 1 26.56 -28.03 4.25
CA MET A 1 25.84 -26.77 3.94
C MET A 1 26.16 -25.82 5.06
N ASN A 2 26.80 -24.67 4.78
CA ASN A 2 27.25 -23.73 5.81
C ASN A 2 26.41 -22.47 5.87
N LEU A 3 25.46 -22.30 4.91
CA LEU A 3 24.59 -21.14 4.78
C LEU A 3 23.20 -21.59 4.36
N LEU A 4 22.19 -21.06 5.03
CA LEU A 4 20.77 -21.19 4.65
C LEU A 4 20.17 -19.81 4.48
N ASP A 5 19.65 -19.51 3.31
CA ASP A 5 18.79 -18.37 3.09
C ASP A 5 17.33 -18.80 3.24
N ILE A 6 16.60 -18.16 4.17
CA ILE A 6 15.17 -18.41 4.38
C ILE A 6 14.30 -17.51 3.49
N GLY A 7 14.90 -16.68 2.64
CA GLY A 7 14.23 -15.82 1.69
C GLY A 7 13.50 -14.63 2.31
N GLY A 8 12.54 -14.13 1.55
CA GLY A 8 11.68 -13.01 1.94
C GLY A 8 10.28 -13.42 2.36
N GLY A 9 9.27 -12.58 2.03
CA GLY A 9 7.86 -12.88 2.30
C GLY A 9 7.42 -12.66 3.76
N PHE A 10 8.23 -11.98 4.56
CA PHE A 10 7.82 -11.60 5.92
C PHE A 10 6.60 -10.69 5.86
N PRO A 11 5.55 -10.97 6.67
CA PRO A 11 4.29 -10.23 6.62
C PRO A 11 4.47 -8.79 7.12
N ALA A 12 4.02 -7.83 6.32
CA ALA A 12 3.95 -6.44 6.73
C ALA A 12 2.61 -6.16 7.44
N PRO A 13 2.59 -5.29 8.47
CA PRO A 13 1.40 -5.03 9.27
C PRO A 13 0.40 -4.10 8.55
N TYR A 14 -0.18 -4.58 7.44
CA TYR A 14 -1.17 -3.80 6.68
C TYR A 14 -2.48 -3.62 7.45
N ASP A 15 -2.89 -4.65 8.17
CA ASP A 15 -4.11 -4.65 9.00
C ASP A 15 -3.90 -5.47 10.29
N ASP A 16 -4.93 -5.54 11.12
CA ASP A 16 -4.91 -6.22 12.42
C ASP A 16 -4.95 -7.75 12.31
N THR A 17 -5.07 -8.32 11.11
CA THR A 17 -5.03 -9.78 10.91
C THR A 17 -3.61 -10.31 10.88
N VAL A 18 -2.64 -9.45 10.63
CA VAL A 18 -1.21 -9.79 10.62
C VAL A 18 -0.70 -9.92 12.05
N ARG A 19 -0.23 -11.11 12.41
CA ARG A 19 0.33 -11.36 13.75
C ARG A 19 1.57 -10.52 14.00
N PRO A 20 1.82 -10.11 15.27
CA PRO A 20 3.04 -9.40 15.62
C PRO A 20 4.29 -10.18 15.24
N PHE A 21 5.29 -9.50 14.68
CA PHE A 21 6.53 -10.14 14.23
C PHE A 21 7.23 -11.00 15.30
N PRO A 22 7.27 -10.62 16.60
CA PRO A 22 7.86 -11.48 17.64
C PRO A 22 7.26 -12.88 17.71
N GLU A 23 5.97 -13.06 17.45
CA GLU A 23 5.33 -14.38 17.43
C GLU A 23 5.81 -15.23 16.25
N LEU A 24 5.92 -14.63 15.06
CA LEU A 24 6.48 -15.29 13.89
C LEU A 24 7.95 -15.65 14.12
N ALA A 25 8.73 -14.71 14.64
CA ALA A 25 10.15 -14.89 14.92
C ALA A 25 10.39 -16.03 15.92
N ALA A 26 9.56 -16.14 16.96
CA ALA A 26 9.64 -17.24 17.93
C ALA A 26 9.42 -18.61 17.26
N ILE A 27 8.46 -18.71 16.34
CA ILE A 27 8.21 -19.95 15.58
C ILE A 27 9.39 -20.26 14.67
N LEU A 28 9.85 -19.27 13.89
CA LEU A 28 10.99 -19.45 12.97
C LEU A 28 12.25 -19.89 13.72
N ASN A 29 12.61 -19.21 14.79
CA ASN A 29 13.80 -19.54 15.57
C ASN A 29 13.72 -20.97 16.14
N ARG A 30 12.56 -21.36 16.69
CA ARG A 30 12.36 -22.73 17.21
C ARG A 30 12.55 -23.78 16.12
N GLU A 31 11.98 -23.56 14.93
CA GLU A 31 12.07 -24.54 13.85
C GLU A 31 13.48 -24.57 13.22
N LEU A 32 14.13 -23.43 13.09
CA LEU A 32 15.51 -23.34 12.63
C LEU A 32 16.48 -24.05 13.60
N ASP A 33 16.32 -23.81 14.91
CA ASP A 33 17.09 -24.51 15.94
C ASP A 33 16.89 -26.03 15.97
N ARG A 34 15.67 -26.46 15.62
CA ARG A 34 15.32 -27.91 15.57
C ARG A 34 15.87 -28.60 14.33
N LEU A 35 15.87 -27.90 13.18
CA LEU A 35 16.14 -28.51 11.87
C LEU A 35 17.60 -28.37 11.42
N PHE A 36 18.32 -27.37 11.89
CA PHE A 36 19.67 -27.07 11.41
C PHE A 36 20.69 -27.06 12.55
N PRO A 37 21.92 -27.54 12.28
CA PRO A 37 23.04 -27.40 13.21
C PRO A 37 23.37 -25.92 13.51
N LYS A 38 23.92 -25.66 14.68
CA LYS A 38 24.24 -24.31 15.14
C LYS A 38 25.34 -23.59 14.37
N ASP A 39 26.13 -24.32 13.59
CA ASP A 39 27.21 -23.81 12.73
C ASP A 39 26.70 -23.37 11.33
N VAL A 40 25.42 -23.59 11.02
CA VAL A 40 24.81 -23.08 9.80
C VAL A 40 24.47 -21.61 9.98
N GLN A 41 25.04 -20.77 9.13
CA GLN A 41 24.66 -19.35 9.06
C GLN A 41 23.26 -19.21 8.44
N ILE A 42 22.39 -18.46 9.11
CA ILE A 42 21.05 -18.17 8.60
C ILE A 42 21.02 -16.71 8.11
N ILE A 43 20.54 -16.50 6.90
CA ILE A 43 20.24 -15.18 6.34
C ILE A 43 18.78 -15.12 5.90
N ALA A 44 18.26 -13.91 5.73
CA ALA A 44 16.90 -13.64 5.29
C ALA A 44 16.87 -12.40 4.37
N GLU A 45 15.86 -12.30 3.52
CA GLU A 45 15.68 -11.23 2.54
C GLU A 45 14.37 -10.44 2.77
N PRO A 46 14.14 -9.83 3.95
CA PRO A 46 12.93 -9.07 4.23
C PRO A 46 12.87 -7.80 3.36
N GLY A 47 11.95 -7.76 2.39
CA GLY A 47 11.71 -6.59 1.54
C GLY A 47 10.59 -5.71 2.10
N ARG A 48 9.36 -6.03 1.75
CA ARG A 48 8.14 -5.28 2.14
C ARG A 48 8.05 -5.03 3.64
N PHE A 49 8.35 -6.02 4.45
CA PHE A 49 8.34 -5.93 5.91
C PHE A 49 9.16 -4.75 6.45
N MET A 50 10.30 -4.46 5.84
CA MET A 50 11.22 -3.41 6.31
C MET A 50 10.74 -2.00 5.98
N VAL A 51 10.04 -1.81 4.87
CA VAL A 51 9.79 -0.47 4.31
C VAL A 51 8.30 -0.13 4.12
N ALA A 52 7.39 -1.07 4.24
CA ALA A 52 5.98 -0.82 3.97
C ALA A 52 5.43 0.40 4.74
N THR A 53 5.79 0.55 6.01
CA THR A 53 5.32 1.63 6.88
C THR A 53 6.10 2.95 6.73
N ALA A 54 7.11 2.99 5.86
CA ALA A 54 8.01 4.14 5.74
C ALA A 54 7.43 5.32 4.94
N ALA A 55 6.34 5.10 4.20
CA ALA A 55 5.75 6.14 3.36
C ALA A 55 4.22 6.20 3.47
N THR A 56 3.71 7.40 3.23
CA THR A 56 2.28 7.73 3.09
C THR A 56 2.08 8.40 1.74
N ALA A 57 1.12 7.91 0.95
CA ALA A 57 0.70 8.58 -0.28
C ALA A 57 -0.33 9.67 0.07
N VAL A 58 -0.20 10.81 -0.59
CA VAL A 58 -1.20 11.89 -0.55
C VAL A 58 -1.62 12.17 -1.98
N SER A 59 -2.90 12.01 -2.26
CA SER A 59 -3.47 12.18 -3.59
C SER A 59 -4.58 13.22 -3.57
N LYS A 60 -4.69 13.98 -4.66
CA LYS A 60 -5.72 15.00 -4.81
C LYS A 60 -6.90 14.44 -5.60
N ILE A 61 -8.13 14.75 -5.14
CA ILE A 61 -9.34 14.46 -5.90
C ILE A 61 -9.38 15.37 -7.13
N ILE A 62 -9.39 14.79 -8.30
CA ILE A 62 -9.45 15.46 -9.61
C ILE A 62 -10.81 15.28 -10.29
N GLY A 63 -11.64 14.38 -9.79
CA GLY A 63 -12.99 14.14 -10.31
C GLY A 63 -13.91 13.56 -9.24
N LYS A 64 -15.21 13.89 -9.37
CA LYS A 64 -16.26 13.38 -8.49
C LYS A 64 -17.49 13.04 -9.34
N ALA A 65 -18.09 11.89 -9.09
CA ALA A 65 -19.31 11.47 -9.76
C ALA A 65 -20.19 10.63 -8.83
N VAL A 66 -21.44 10.45 -9.21
CA VAL A 66 -22.32 9.43 -8.65
C VAL A 66 -22.69 8.45 -9.76
N ARG A 67 -22.36 7.18 -9.59
CA ARG A 67 -22.68 6.11 -10.53
C ARG A 67 -23.39 4.99 -9.77
N ASP A 68 -24.53 4.53 -10.28
CA ASP A 68 -25.35 3.50 -9.65
C ASP A 68 -25.63 3.79 -8.16
N ALA A 69 -26.04 5.01 -7.88
CA ALA A 69 -26.28 5.55 -6.53
C ALA A 69 -25.05 5.52 -5.59
N LYS A 70 -23.85 5.28 -6.10
CA LYS A 70 -22.60 5.21 -5.36
C LYS A 70 -21.70 6.40 -5.67
N LEU A 71 -21.09 6.94 -4.64
CA LEU A 71 -20.13 8.04 -4.76
C LEU A 71 -18.80 7.51 -5.34
N CYS A 72 -18.28 8.22 -6.32
CA CYS A 72 -17.03 7.88 -7.01
C CYS A 72 -16.09 9.09 -6.96
N TYR A 73 -14.87 8.85 -6.46
CA TYR A 73 -13.78 9.82 -6.48
C TYR A 73 -12.69 9.35 -7.44
N TYR A 74 -12.21 10.27 -8.27
CA TYR A 74 -11.07 10.08 -9.15
C TYR A 74 -9.91 10.88 -8.58
N ILE A 75 -8.76 10.25 -8.40
CA ILE A 75 -7.58 10.89 -7.82
C ILE A 75 -6.46 10.99 -8.86
N ASP A 76 -5.45 11.83 -8.57
CA ASP A 76 -4.31 12.06 -9.44
C ASP A 76 -3.20 10.99 -9.37
N ASP A 77 -3.49 9.86 -8.74
CA ASP A 77 -2.62 8.68 -8.63
C ASP A 77 -3.45 7.41 -8.87
N GLY A 78 -2.83 6.29 -9.23
CA GLY A 78 -3.57 5.10 -9.62
C GLY A 78 -2.78 3.81 -9.57
N VAL A 79 -3.37 2.73 -10.09
CA VAL A 79 -2.77 1.39 -10.12
C VAL A 79 -1.58 1.28 -11.07
N TYR A 80 -1.40 2.23 -11.99
CA TYR A 80 -0.23 2.34 -12.85
C TYR A 80 0.94 3.08 -12.19
N HIS A 81 0.74 3.56 -10.96
CA HIS A 81 1.70 4.34 -10.18
C HIS A 81 1.83 3.76 -8.76
N THR A 82 1.53 4.59 -7.74
CA THR A 82 1.71 4.25 -6.32
C THR A 82 0.90 3.02 -5.89
N PHE A 83 -0.29 2.80 -6.45
CA PHE A 83 -1.22 1.76 -6.05
C PHE A 83 -1.14 0.48 -6.90
N SER A 84 -0.03 0.25 -7.59
CA SER A 84 0.19 -0.92 -8.45
C SER A 84 0.03 -2.26 -7.71
N GLY A 85 0.24 -2.29 -6.40
CA GLY A 85 0.03 -3.45 -5.55
C GLY A 85 -1.41 -4.00 -5.57
N VAL A 86 -2.41 -3.21 -5.97
CA VAL A 86 -3.78 -3.72 -6.19
C VAL A 86 -3.78 -4.81 -7.26
N ILE A 87 -3.02 -4.59 -8.34
CA ILE A 87 -2.96 -5.51 -9.49
C ILE A 87 -1.99 -6.66 -9.23
N PHE A 88 -0.77 -6.35 -8.78
CA PHE A 88 0.31 -7.34 -8.72
C PHE A 88 0.30 -8.18 -7.44
N ASP A 89 -0.15 -7.61 -6.32
CA ASP A 89 -0.08 -8.24 -5.00
C ASP A 89 -1.44 -8.40 -4.32
N HIS A 90 -2.52 -8.00 -5.01
CA HIS A 90 -3.88 -7.96 -4.46
C HIS A 90 -3.97 -7.18 -3.13
N CYS A 91 -3.13 -6.16 -2.99
CA CYS A 91 -3.13 -5.28 -1.82
C CYS A 91 -4.44 -4.51 -1.72
N LYS A 92 -4.91 -4.31 -0.51
CA LYS A 92 -6.00 -3.40 -0.19
C LYS A 92 -5.41 -2.16 0.46
N TYR A 93 -5.61 -1.03 -0.19
CA TYR A 93 -5.22 0.27 0.34
C TYR A 93 -6.44 0.97 0.93
N HIS A 94 -6.28 1.52 2.13
CA HIS A 94 -7.33 2.28 2.80
C HIS A 94 -7.03 3.76 2.69
N PHE A 95 -8.08 4.53 2.42
CA PHE A 95 -7.99 5.97 2.30
C PHE A 95 -8.62 6.67 3.51
N ALA A 96 -7.97 7.72 3.94
CA ALA A 96 -8.53 8.71 4.84
C ALA A 96 -8.48 10.10 4.19
N ALA A 97 -9.28 11.02 4.70
CA ALA A 97 -9.33 12.38 4.22
C ALA A 97 -8.86 13.34 5.33
N PHE A 98 -8.25 14.45 4.92
CA PHE A 98 -7.92 15.55 5.84
C PHE A 98 -9.16 16.36 6.27
N LYS A 99 -10.26 16.20 5.54
CA LYS A 99 -11.54 16.84 5.80
C LYS A 99 -12.48 15.91 6.56
N ASN A 100 -13.17 16.43 7.56
CA ASN A 100 -14.18 15.72 8.30
C ASN A 100 -15.57 15.88 7.67
N GLY A 101 -16.43 14.89 7.84
CA GLY A 101 -17.81 14.92 7.36
C GLY A 101 -18.55 13.61 7.60
N PRO A 102 -19.85 13.56 7.31
CA PRO A 102 -20.64 12.32 7.30
C PRO A 102 -20.01 11.32 6.34
N LYS A 103 -19.81 10.10 6.79
CA LYS A 103 -19.13 9.08 6.00
C LYS A 103 -20.11 8.25 5.18
N LYS A 104 -19.76 7.99 3.92
CA LYS A 104 -20.47 7.08 3.01
C LYS A 104 -19.50 6.15 2.32
N VAL A 105 -20.04 5.03 1.84
CA VAL A 105 -19.27 4.12 0.99
C VAL A 105 -19.06 4.79 -0.36
N ALA A 106 -17.81 4.86 -0.78
CA ALA A 106 -17.36 5.42 -2.04
C ALA A 106 -16.42 4.47 -2.77
N SER A 107 -16.27 4.67 -4.08
CA SER A 107 -15.23 4.04 -4.88
C SER A 107 -14.13 5.05 -5.18
N VAL A 108 -12.88 4.57 -5.24
CA VAL A 108 -11.70 5.38 -5.57
C VAL A 108 -11.07 4.83 -6.83
N PHE A 109 -10.92 5.67 -7.82
CA PHE A 109 -10.37 5.38 -9.15
C PHE A 109 -9.13 6.23 -9.41
N GLY A 110 -8.21 5.71 -10.20
CA GLY A 110 -7.08 6.49 -10.70
C GLY A 110 -7.46 7.42 -11.86
N PRO A 111 -6.47 8.14 -12.41
CA PRO A 111 -6.69 9.19 -13.41
C PRO A 111 -6.80 8.65 -14.83
N THR A 112 -6.44 7.40 -15.09
CA THR A 112 -6.37 6.88 -16.44
C THR A 112 -7.75 6.47 -16.97
N CYS A 113 -7.88 6.34 -18.28
CA CYS A 113 -9.11 5.84 -18.91
C CYS A 113 -9.23 4.31 -18.91
N ASP A 114 -8.25 3.61 -18.33
CA ASP A 114 -8.25 2.16 -18.28
C ASP A 114 -9.21 1.64 -17.20
N ALA A 115 -9.98 0.61 -17.55
CA ALA A 115 -10.94 -0.02 -16.64
C ALA A 115 -10.27 -0.73 -15.45
N LEU A 116 -8.99 -1.04 -15.55
CA LEU A 116 -8.21 -1.60 -14.43
C LEU A 116 -7.82 -0.56 -13.38
N ASP A 117 -7.92 0.74 -13.70
CA ASP A 117 -7.50 1.81 -12.79
C ASP A 117 -8.50 2.06 -11.66
N VAL A 118 -8.81 0.98 -10.96
CA VAL A 118 -9.70 0.94 -9.80
C VAL A 118 -8.88 0.59 -8.58
N ILE A 119 -8.75 1.55 -7.66
CA ILE A 119 -7.93 1.35 -6.45
C ILE A 119 -8.76 0.69 -5.35
N SER A 120 -9.99 1.18 -5.14
CA SER A 120 -10.91 0.57 -4.18
C SER A 120 -12.36 0.79 -4.59
N MET A 121 -13.18 -0.23 -4.38
CA MET A 121 -14.61 -0.16 -4.63
C MET A 121 -15.45 0.18 -3.39
N THR A 122 -14.86 0.14 -2.19
CA THR A 122 -15.63 0.16 -0.93
C THR A 122 -14.92 0.92 0.19
N GLU A 123 -14.45 2.15 -0.10
CA GLU A 123 -13.89 3.01 0.94
C GLU A 123 -14.98 3.75 1.72
N THR A 124 -14.74 3.97 3.00
CA THR A 124 -15.62 4.76 3.86
C THR A 124 -15.05 6.17 4.01
N LEU A 125 -15.55 7.10 3.19
CA LEU A 125 -15.04 8.47 3.08
C LEU A 125 -16.10 9.52 3.39
N PRO A 126 -15.72 10.75 3.79
CA PRO A 126 -16.65 11.87 3.91
C PRO A 126 -17.40 12.12 2.59
N ASP A 127 -18.72 12.33 2.65
CA ASP A 127 -19.53 12.56 1.46
C ASP A 127 -19.49 13.99 0.95
N ASN A 128 -18.91 14.89 1.74
CA ASN A 128 -18.71 16.31 1.43
C ASN A 128 -17.35 16.65 0.81
N LEU A 129 -16.60 15.63 0.39
CA LEU A 129 -15.35 15.85 -0.34
C LEU A 129 -15.63 16.42 -1.73
N GLU A 130 -14.79 17.35 -2.17
CA GLU A 130 -14.89 18.04 -3.45
C GLU A 130 -13.59 17.90 -4.26
N ILE A 131 -13.64 18.25 -5.54
CA ILE A 131 -12.45 18.33 -6.38
C ILE A 131 -11.47 19.32 -5.75
N GLY A 132 -10.21 18.89 -5.60
CA GLY A 132 -9.14 19.61 -4.92
C GLY A 132 -8.90 19.19 -3.49
N ASP A 133 -9.84 18.50 -2.81
CA ASP A 133 -9.60 17.90 -1.49
C ASP A 133 -8.55 16.78 -1.59
N LEU A 134 -7.87 16.53 -0.47
CA LEU A 134 -6.80 15.54 -0.40
C LEU A 134 -7.25 14.29 0.36
N LEU A 135 -6.85 13.16 -0.18
CA LEU A 135 -6.89 11.85 0.47
C LEU A 135 -5.48 11.41 0.82
N TYR A 136 -5.33 10.55 1.82
CA TYR A 136 -4.07 9.90 2.09
C TYR A 136 -4.26 8.40 2.35
N SER A 137 -3.21 7.63 2.03
CA SER A 137 -3.13 6.20 2.31
C SER A 137 -1.77 5.92 2.93
N GLU A 138 -1.77 5.26 4.06
CA GLU A 138 -0.55 4.89 4.79
C GLU A 138 0.03 3.57 4.27
N LYS A 139 1.24 3.23 4.73
CA LYS A 139 1.92 1.95 4.48
C LYS A 139 2.23 1.72 3.00
N ILE A 140 2.63 2.78 2.31
CA ILE A 140 2.93 2.79 0.87
C ILE A 140 4.44 2.64 0.56
N GLY A 141 5.28 2.33 1.55
CA GLY A 141 6.73 2.35 1.37
C GLY A 141 7.33 1.20 0.54
N ALA A 142 6.52 0.21 0.12
CA ALA A 142 7.00 -0.94 -0.62
C ALA A 142 6.29 -1.08 -1.97
N TYR A 143 7.07 -1.31 -3.04
CA TYR A 143 6.58 -1.60 -4.41
C TYR A 143 5.58 -0.56 -4.94
N SER A 144 5.80 0.71 -4.60
CA SER A 144 5.01 1.85 -5.05
C SER A 144 5.77 2.66 -6.09
N ALA A 145 6.66 3.55 -5.66
CA ALA A 145 7.47 4.37 -6.57
C ALA A 145 8.33 3.52 -7.52
N ALA A 146 8.91 2.41 -7.03
CA ALA A 146 9.74 1.52 -7.84
C ALA A 146 9.01 0.82 -9.00
N SER A 147 7.68 0.71 -8.92
CA SER A 147 6.82 0.10 -9.95
C SER A 147 5.96 1.11 -10.70
N SER A 148 6.10 2.40 -10.40
CA SER A 148 5.37 3.47 -11.07
C SER A 148 5.79 3.64 -12.53
N THR A 149 4.83 3.98 -13.37
CA THR A 149 4.99 4.17 -14.82
C THR A 149 4.60 5.57 -15.26
N TRP A 150 4.71 5.86 -16.55
CA TRP A 150 4.19 7.06 -17.20
C TRP A 150 2.96 6.75 -18.07
N PHE A 151 2.21 5.74 -17.69
CA PHE A 151 1.05 5.31 -18.46
C PHE A 151 0.06 6.46 -18.68
N ASN A 152 -0.43 6.59 -19.90
CA ASN A 152 -1.30 7.67 -20.38
C ASN A 152 -0.76 9.10 -20.14
N GLY A 153 0.55 9.25 -19.92
CA GLY A 153 1.20 10.54 -19.71
C GLY A 153 1.04 11.10 -18.29
N PHE A 154 0.46 10.35 -17.37
CA PHE A 154 0.42 10.74 -15.96
C PHE A 154 1.77 10.45 -15.30
N PRO A 155 2.35 11.44 -14.59
CA PRO A 155 3.64 11.25 -13.93
C PRO A 155 3.50 10.43 -12.65
N PRO A 156 4.54 9.68 -12.25
CA PRO A 156 4.64 9.14 -10.90
C PRO A 156 4.51 10.22 -9.81
N ALA A 157 4.07 9.81 -8.64
CA ALA A 157 3.98 10.69 -7.48
C ALA A 157 5.35 11.31 -7.14
N LYS A 158 5.34 12.56 -6.69
CA LYS A 158 6.56 13.23 -6.22
C LYS A 158 6.91 12.72 -4.82
N GLU A 159 8.11 12.18 -4.67
CA GLU A 159 8.61 11.78 -3.37
C GLU A 159 9.16 12.96 -2.58
N ILE A 160 8.77 13.05 -1.32
CA ILE A 160 9.26 14.05 -0.38
C ILE A 160 9.86 13.31 0.82
N GLY A 161 11.17 13.32 0.94
CA GLY A 161 11.87 12.75 2.08
C GLY A 161 11.79 13.66 3.31
N ARG A 162 11.77 13.06 4.49
CA ARG A 162 11.94 13.82 5.74
C ARG A 162 13.40 14.26 5.82
N ALA A 163 13.63 15.57 5.89
CA ALA A 163 14.96 16.10 6.14
C ALA A 163 15.43 15.67 7.53
N HIS A 164 16.63 15.09 7.61
CA HIS A 164 17.33 14.97 8.88
C HIS A 164 17.85 16.37 9.22
N VAL A 165 17.31 16.96 10.27
CA VAL A 165 17.82 18.19 10.88
C VAL A 165 18.89 17.80 11.87
#